data_9ed2c450c522ab6058da9e4f734838d2
#
_entry.id   9ed2c450c522ab6058da9e4f734838d2
#
_cell.length_a   1.000
_cell.length_b   1.000
_cell.length_c   1.000
_cell.angle_alpha   90.00
_cell.angle_beta   90.00
_cell.angle_gamma   90.00
#
_symmetry.space_group_name_H-M   'P 1'
#
loop_
_entity.id
_entity.type
_entity.pdbx_description
1 polymer ?
#
loop_
_entity_poly.entity_id
_entity_poly.type
_entity_poly.pdbx_seq_one_letter_code
_entity_poly.pdbx_strand_id
1 'polypeptide(L)'
;NNKGDLISARNINKRQSVGNPEDSPFISYQSCLSNKKNYFFINAKDKIKELSNQRIEFKGTNWLTNSNLFVISMNEKGDFLYKQILSDEENDVPFMVSKGVVIDNSIVFLGRKGKKKQLLKVTL
;
A
#
# COMPACT_ATOMS: atom_id res chain seq x y z
N ASN A 1 -11.82 -19.67 8.65
CA ASN A 1 -12.78 -20.37 9.49
C ASN A 1 -14.21 -19.98 9.15
N ASN A 2 -15.05 -20.95 8.82
CA ASN A 2 -16.43 -20.73 8.33
C ASN A 2 -17.40 -20.29 9.43
N LYS A 3 -16.99 -20.34 10.70
CA LYS A 3 -17.83 -19.96 11.84
C LYS A 3 -17.61 -18.52 12.32
N GLY A 4 -16.75 -17.76 11.64
CA GLY A 4 -16.44 -16.39 12.01
C GLY A 4 -15.54 -16.23 13.24
N ASP A 5 -14.87 -17.29 13.67
CA ASP A 5 -13.93 -17.19 14.78
C ASP A 5 -12.71 -16.36 14.39
N LEU A 6 -12.23 -15.51 15.31
CA LEU A 6 -11.03 -14.74 15.12
C LEU A 6 -9.79 -15.65 15.17
N ILE A 7 -9.07 -15.75 14.04
CA ILE A 7 -7.83 -16.52 13.94
C ILE A 7 -6.63 -15.65 14.27
N SER A 8 -6.59 -14.43 13.74
CA SER A 8 -5.53 -13.47 14.00
C SER A 8 -6.01 -12.05 13.75
N ALA A 9 -5.34 -11.09 14.39
CA ALA A 9 -5.55 -9.68 14.14
C ALA A 9 -4.21 -8.94 14.17
N ARG A 10 -4.02 -8.02 13.23
CA ARG A 10 -2.86 -7.15 13.12
C ARG A 10 -3.31 -5.73 12.84
N ASN A 11 -2.64 -4.77 13.43
CA ASN A 11 -2.92 -3.36 13.19
C ASN A 11 -1.82 -2.72 12.35
N ILE A 12 -2.26 -2.05 11.28
CA ILE A 12 -1.41 -1.19 10.47
C ILE A 12 -1.81 0.25 10.78
N ASN A 13 -0.94 0.97 11.47
CA ASN A 13 -1.19 2.36 11.80
C ASN A 13 -0.78 3.24 10.61
N LYS A 14 -1.76 3.92 10.05
CA LYS A 14 -1.56 4.82 8.92
C LYS A 14 -2.42 6.06 9.11
N ARG A 15 -1.80 7.22 9.13
CA ARG A 15 -2.51 8.49 9.23
C ARG A 15 -2.15 9.35 8.03
N GLN A 16 -3.12 9.58 7.16
CA GLN A 16 -2.97 10.40 5.96
C GLN A 16 -4.21 11.25 5.75
N SER A 17 -4.00 12.42 5.18
CA SER A 17 -5.08 13.31 4.78
C SER A 17 -4.68 14.07 3.51
N VAL A 18 -5.67 14.49 2.74
CA VAL A 18 -5.48 15.34 1.57
C VAL A 18 -6.40 16.55 1.69
N GLY A 19 -5.93 17.70 1.21
CA GLY A 19 -6.73 18.93 1.17
C GLY A 19 -7.71 18.96 0.00
N ASN A 20 -7.39 18.29 -1.09
CA ASN A 20 -8.22 18.20 -2.29
C ASN A 20 -8.77 16.79 -2.45
N PRO A 21 -10.10 16.61 -2.57
CA PRO A 21 -10.70 15.29 -2.79
C PRO A 21 -10.18 14.54 -4.01
N GLU A 22 -9.75 15.24 -5.05
CA GLU A 22 -9.16 14.63 -6.25
C GLU A 22 -7.86 13.89 -5.97
N ASP A 23 -7.21 14.19 -4.85
CA ASP A 23 -5.96 13.55 -4.45
C ASP A 23 -6.19 12.33 -3.55
N SER A 24 -7.43 12.05 -3.19
CA SER A 24 -7.78 10.90 -2.35
C SER A 24 -7.29 9.54 -2.89
N PRO A 25 -7.16 9.31 -4.22
CA PRO A 25 -6.61 8.05 -4.72
C PRO A 25 -5.16 7.77 -4.32
N PHE A 26 -4.39 8.77 -3.92
CA PHE A 26 -3.00 8.60 -3.50
C PHE A 26 -2.84 8.17 -2.04
N ILE A 27 -3.89 8.32 -1.25
CA ILE A 27 -3.94 7.87 0.14
C ILE A 27 -4.88 6.65 0.22
N SER A 28 -5.03 6.08 1.42
CA SER A 28 -5.78 4.83 1.58
C SER A 28 -4.95 3.61 1.16
N TYR A 29 -5.56 2.58 0.64
CA TYR A 29 -4.89 1.34 0.27
C TYR A 29 -5.64 0.61 -0.84
N GLN A 30 -4.95 -0.33 -1.47
CA GLN A 30 -5.53 -1.36 -2.34
C GLN A 30 -5.17 -2.72 -1.78
N SER A 31 -6.14 -3.61 -1.69
CA SER A 31 -5.90 -4.99 -1.29
C SER A 31 -6.18 -5.97 -2.43
N CYS A 32 -5.46 -7.07 -2.43
CA CYS A 32 -5.76 -8.20 -3.31
C CYS A 32 -5.30 -9.51 -2.68
N LEU A 33 -5.94 -10.59 -3.09
CA LEU A 33 -5.61 -11.95 -2.67
C LEU A 33 -4.95 -12.66 -3.84
N SER A 34 -3.77 -13.25 -3.61
CA SER A 34 -3.08 -14.08 -4.58
C SER A 34 -2.27 -15.16 -3.86
N ASN A 35 -2.30 -16.39 -4.36
CA ASN A 35 -1.55 -17.52 -3.79
C ASN A 35 -1.74 -17.68 -2.27
N LYS A 36 -2.97 -17.55 -1.79
CA LYS A 36 -3.35 -17.66 -0.35
C LYS A 36 -2.71 -16.60 0.54
N LYS A 37 -2.24 -15.49 -0.04
CA LYS A 37 -1.73 -14.33 0.68
C LYS A 37 -2.57 -13.11 0.38
N ASN A 38 -2.82 -12.31 1.42
CA ASN A 38 -3.39 -11.00 1.26
C ASN A 38 -2.28 -9.98 1.07
N TYR A 39 -2.43 -9.13 0.08
CA TYR A 39 -1.51 -8.04 -0.21
C TYR A 39 -2.22 -6.71 -0.04
N PHE A 40 -1.53 -5.77 0.61
CA PHE A 40 -2.01 -4.40 0.80
C PHE A 40 -0.97 -3.44 0.25
N PHE A 41 -1.38 -2.55 -0.63
CA PHE A 41 -0.51 -1.54 -1.23
C PHE A 41 -0.84 -0.19 -0.64
N ILE A 42 0.18 0.52 -0.17
CA ILE A 42 0.04 1.84 0.42
C ILE A 42 1.18 2.76 0.00
N ASN A 43 0.91 4.06 -0.01
CA ASN A 43 1.96 5.08 -0.08
C ASN A 43 2.29 5.55 1.34
N ALA A 44 3.57 5.72 1.63
CA ALA A 44 4.05 6.18 2.93
C ALA A 44 5.43 6.83 2.81
N LYS A 45 5.89 7.44 3.89
CA LYS A 45 7.31 7.86 3.99
C LYS A 45 8.21 6.64 4.07
N ASP A 46 9.47 6.85 3.77
CA ASP A 46 10.51 5.82 3.73
C ASP A 46 10.74 5.07 5.05
N LYS A 47 10.33 5.66 6.16
CA LYS A 47 10.55 5.06 7.49
C LYS A 47 9.30 4.36 8.00
N ILE A 48 9.46 3.08 8.26
CA ILE A 48 8.45 2.24 8.89
C ILE A 48 8.90 1.98 10.32
N LYS A 49 7.97 2.06 11.26
CA LYS A 49 8.25 1.83 12.67
C LYS A 49 7.49 0.59 13.14
N GLU A 50 8.22 -0.36 13.70
CA GLU A 50 7.62 -1.48 14.40
C GLU A 50 7.29 -1.05 15.83
N LEU A 51 6.05 -1.26 16.22
CA LEU A 51 5.53 -0.92 17.54
C LEU A 51 5.33 -2.20 18.36
N SER A 52 5.10 -2.03 19.66
CA SER A 52 4.71 -3.13 20.53
C SER A 52 3.38 -3.76 20.06
N ASN A 53 3.11 -5.00 20.52
CA ASN A 53 1.90 -5.74 20.18
C ASN A 53 1.73 -6.01 18.67
N GLN A 54 2.85 -6.23 17.97
CA GLN A 54 2.87 -6.61 16.56
C GLN A 54 2.19 -5.58 15.63
N ARG A 55 2.23 -4.31 15.99
CA ARG A 55 1.73 -3.22 15.18
C ARG A 55 2.84 -2.63 14.32
N ILE A 56 2.47 -2.16 13.15
CA ILE A 56 3.37 -1.46 12.22
C ILE A 56 2.81 -0.06 12.00
N GLU A 57 3.66 0.94 12.09
CA GLU A 57 3.29 2.33 11.82
C GLU A 57 3.95 2.81 10.54
N PHE A 58 3.12 3.25 9.60
CA PHE A 58 3.53 3.95 8.40
C PHE A 58 3.32 5.44 8.59
N LYS A 59 4.40 6.20 8.51
CA LYS A 59 4.27 7.65 8.58
C LYS A 59 3.54 8.17 7.35
N GLY A 60 2.58 9.04 7.58
CA GLY A 60 1.86 9.73 6.54
C GLY A 60 2.82 10.54 5.66
N THR A 61 2.49 10.65 4.39
CA THR A 61 3.27 11.38 3.41
C THR A 61 2.45 12.52 2.83
N ASN A 62 3.13 13.56 2.38
CA ASN A 62 2.57 14.42 1.36
C ASN A 62 2.65 13.64 0.04
N TRP A 63 1.51 13.40 -0.59
CA TRP A 63 1.44 12.58 -1.81
C TRP A 63 2.26 13.15 -2.98
N LEU A 64 2.62 14.44 -2.93
CA LEU A 64 3.46 15.09 -3.93
C LEU A 64 4.95 14.83 -3.71
N THR A 65 5.34 14.60 -2.46
CA THR A 65 6.73 14.41 -2.07
C THR A 65 6.85 13.29 -1.03
N ASN A 66 7.94 12.57 -1.08
CA ASN A 66 8.20 11.44 -0.15
C ASN A 66 7.10 10.37 -0.20
N SER A 67 6.54 10.14 -1.39
CA SER A 67 5.52 9.13 -1.60
C SER A 67 6.15 7.85 -2.11
N ASN A 68 6.42 6.92 -1.21
CA ASN A 68 6.99 5.62 -1.52
C ASN A 68 5.90 4.57 -1.53
N LEU A 69 5.96 3.67 -2.49
CA LEU A 69 4.99 2.57 -2.59
C LEU A 69 5.48 1.36 -1.80
N PHE A 70 4.66 0.91 -0.87
CA PHE A 70 4.91 -0.29 -0.07
C PHE A 70 3.87 -1.38 -0.36
N VAL A 71 4.32 -2.62 -0.26
CA VAL A 71 3.43 -3.77 -0.18
C VAL A 71 3.57 -4.42 1.20
N ILE A 72 2.44 -4.76 1.78
CA ILE A 72 2.34 -5.54 3.01
C ILE A 72 1.69 -6.86 2.63
N SER A 73 2.31 -7.97 2.99
CA SER A 73 1.71 -9.29 2.77
C SER A 73 1.41 -9.97 4.09
N MET A 74 0.32 -10.72 4.11
CA MET A 74 -0.09 -11.53 5.24
C MET A 74 -0.47 -12.92 4.73
N ASN A 75 0.13 -13.95 5.33
CA ASN A 75 -0.19 -15.35 4.99
C ASN A 75 -1.39 -15.87 5.80
N GLU A 76 -1.79 -17.12 5.55
CA GLU A 76 -2.89 -17.77 6.26
C GLU A 76 -2.68 -17.87 7.78
N LYS A 77 -1.44 -17.87 8.24
CA LYS A 77 -1.08 -17.93 9.66
C LYS A 77 -1.11 -16.56 10.34
N GLY A 78 -1.30 -15.48 9.56
CA GLY A 78 -1.27 -14.13 10.07
C GLY A 78 0.13 -13.52 10.17
N ASP A 79 1.14 -14.16 9.58
CA ASP A 79 2.50 -13.60 9.52
C ASP A 79 2.54 -12.43 8.56
N PHE A 80 3.19 -11.37 8.99
CA PHE A 80 3.26 -10.09 8.30
C PHE A 80 4.64 -9.86 7.71
N LEU A 81 4.69 -9.47 6.44
CA LEU A 81 5.89 -8.98 5.77
C LEU A 81 5.57 -7.67 5.09
N TYR A 82 6.53 -6.76 5.05
CA TYR A 82 6.38 -5.53 4.27
C TYR A 82 7.65 -5.24 3.48
N LYS A 83 7.48 -4.60 2.34
CA LYS A 83 8.57 -4.26 1.45
C LYS A 83 8.27 -2.94 0.74
N GLN A 84 9.29 -2.08 0.62
CA GLN A 84 9.22 -0.93 -0.27
C GLN A 84 9.42 -1.42 -1.70
N ILE A 85 8.44 -1.14 -2.56
CA ILE A 85 8.50 -1.50 -3.98
C ILE A 85 9.23 -0.43 -4.76
N LEU A 86 8.88 0.83 -4.51
CA LEU A 86 9.46 1.98 -5.22
C LEU A 86 9.65 3.13 -4.25
N SER A 87 10.77 3.85 -4.39
CA SER A 87 11.01 5.10 -3.68
C SER A 87 10.59 6.29 -4.54
N ASP A 88 10.30 7.42 -3.91
CA ASP A 88 10.00 8.66 -4.62
C ASP A 88 11.22 9.23 -5.37
N GLU A 89 12.43 8.81 -4.98
CA GLU A 89 13.65 9.16 -5.70
C GLU A 89 13.83 8.40 -7.01
N GLU A 90 13.21 7.22 -7.12
CA GLU A 90 13.29 6.35 -8.31
C GLU A 90 12.18 6.62 -9.33
N ASN A 91 11.19 7.41 -8.97
CA ASN A 91 10.01 7.63 -9.81
C ASN A 91 9.66 9.11 -9.91
N ASP A 92 9.20 9.49 -11.08
CA ASP A 92 8.76 10.86 -11.35
C ASP A 92 7.36 11.17 -10.81
N VAL A 93 6.58 10.15 -10.48
CA VAL A 93 5.17 10.31 -10.12
C VAL A 93 4.78 9.42 -8.93
N PRO A 94 3.93 9.88 -8.01
CA PRO A 94 3.28 9.02 -7.04
C PRO A 94 2.20 8.18 -7.72
N PHE A 95 1.89 7.01 -7.16
CA PHE A 95 0.88 6.10 -7.68
C PHE A 95 -0.44 6.21 -6.92
N MET A 96 -1.55 6.14 -7.65
CA MET A 96 -2.90 6.17 -7.07
C MET A 96 -3.26 4.78 -6.54
N VAL A 97 -2.84 4.49 -5.32
CA VAL A 97 -2.95 3.14 -4.73
C VAL A 97 -4.38 2.64 -4.64
N SER A 98 -5.35 3.49 -4.31
CA SER A 98 -6.75 3.07 -4.19
C SER A 98 -7.43 2.78 -5.52
N LYS A 99 -6.77 3.06 -6.64
CA LYS A 99 -7.26 2.82 -8.00
C LYS A 99 -6.55 1.65 -8.70
N GLY A 100 -5.82 0.83 -7.97
CA GLY A 100 -5.16 -0.34 -8.54
C GLY A 100 -6.14 -1.31 -9.18
N VAL A 101 -5.76 -1.88 -10.32
CA VAL A 101 -6.55 -2.87 -11.05
C VAL A 101 -5.85 -4.22 -11.02
N VAL A 102 -6.54 -5.23 -10.52
CA VAL A 102 -6.02 -6.60 -10.45
C VAL A 102 -6.28 -7.30 -11.76
N ILE A 103 -5.22 -7.86 -12.36
CA ILE A 103 -5.28 -8.61 -13.63
C ILE A 103 -4.48 -9.89 -13.41
N ASP A 104 -5.15 -11.05 -13.37
CA ASP A 104 -4.54 -12.35 -13.05
C ASP A 104 -3.76 -12.30 -11.73
N ASN A 105 -2.46 -12.58 -11.76
CA ASN A 105 -1.56 -12.52 -10.60
C ASN A 105 -0.76 -11.21 -10.53
N SER A 106 -1.29 -10.16 -11.12
CA SER A 106 -0.66 -8.84 -11.14
C SER A 106 -1.62 -7.76 -10.71
N ILE A 107 -1.09 -6.64 -10.28
CA ILE A 107 -1.85 -5.42 -10.04
C ILE A 107 -1.20 -4.26 -10.80
N VAL A 108 -2.01 -3.42 -11.42
CA VAL A 108 -1.56 -2.27 -12.20
C VAL A 108 -2.02 -0.99 -11.52
N PHE A 109 -1.08 -0.08 -11.31
CA PHE A 109 -1.34 1.25 -10.76
C PHE A 109 -1.04 2.32 -11.80
N LEU A 110 -1.87 3.35 -11.84
CA LEU A 110 -1.59 4.58 -12.56
C LEU A 110 -1.00 5.60 -11.59
N GLY A 111 0.13 6.18 -11.98
CA GLY A 111 0.74 7.31 -11.29
C GLY A 111 0.55 8.59 -12.09
N ARG A 112 0.45 9.70 -11.40
CA ARG A 112 0.40 11.03 -12.04
C ARG A 112 1.00 12.11 -11.16
N LYS A 113 1.61 13.10 -11.82
CA LYS A 113 2.07 14.35 -11.20
C LYS A 113 2.04 15.45 -12.25
N GLY A 114 1.09 16.36 -12.14
CA GLY A 114 0.84 17.32 -13.19
C GLY A 114 0.45 16.63 -14.50
N LYS A 115 1.22 16.87 -15.56
CA LYS A 115 1.00 16.25 -16.88
C LYS A 115 1.70 14.90 -17.06
N LYS A 116 2.59 14.53 -16.12
CA LYS A 116 3.30 13.25 -16.19
C LYS A 116 2.40 12.12 -15.72
N LYS A 117 2.40 11.01 -16.46
CA LYS A 117 1.67 9.78 -16.13
C LYS A 117 2.56 8.57 -16.32
N GLN A 118 2.46 7.61 -15.42
CA GLN A 118 3.17 6.33 -15.52
C GLN A 118 2.24 5.19 -15.14
N LEU A 119 2.49 4.02 -15.71
CA LEU A 119 1.85 2.77 -15.31
C LEU A 119 2.89 1.90 -14.62
N LEU A 120 2.50 1.30 -13.52
CA LEU A 120 3.29 0.32 -12.80
C LEU A 120 2.53 -1.00 -12.73
N LYS A 121 3.15 -2.07 -13.17
CA LYS A 121 2.64 -3.43 -13.00
C LYS A 121 3.47 -4.16 -11.96
N VAL A 122 2.80 -4.67 -10.94
CA VAL A 122 3.42 -5.49 -9.89
C VAL A 122 2.91 -6.92 -10.05
N THR A 123 3.81 -7.87 -10.24
CA THR A 123 3.49 -9.30 -10.28
C THR A 123 3.60 -9.88 -8.86
N LEU A 124 2.58 -10.59 -8.46
CA LEU A 124 2.45 -11.15 -7.11
C LEU A 124 2.94 -12.60 -7.03
#